data_f13dfe3dd7d316be36a88bb7186c1e31
#
_entry.id   f13dfe3dd7d316be36a88bb7186c1e31
#
_cell.length_a   1.000
_cell.length_b   1.000
_cell.length_c   1.000
_cell.angle_alpha   90.00
_cell.angle_beta   90.00
_cell.angle_gamma   90.00
#
_symmetry.space_group_name_H-M   'P 1'
#
loop_
_entity.id
_entity.type
_entity.pdbx_description
1 polymer ?
#
loop_
_entity_poly.entity_id
_entity_poly.type
_entity_poly.pdbx_seq_one_letter_code
_entity_poly.pdbx_strand_id
1 'polypeptide(L)'
;MSLYQWFVFFLFIQLVHFLGTWKLYVAAGRKSWEAAMPVYNVIILMKIIGRPSWWTILLFIPVINLIMFPIIWVETLRSFGKRSTLDTFLGIATFGLYIYYVNYTQKLTHISDRSLKAKTTTGDTVNSLLFAIIVATLVHTYVVQPYTIPTPSLEKSLLVGDFLFVSKINYGARIPMTAVALPMVHDSIPLTKSKSYLSWPQIPYLRMPAAEGINRSDIVVFNWPVDTVHYFFEPKGKPGVIKPVD
;
A
#
# COMPACT_ATOMS: atom_id res chain seq x y z
N MET A 1 -13.56 -9.82 -1.25
CA MET A 1 -13.52 -10.55 0.04
C MET A 1 -14.36 -9.81 1.06
N SER A 2 -15.10 -10.53 1.93
CA SER A 2 -15.81 -9.93 3.06
C SER A 2 -14.85 -9.46 4.15
N LEU A 3 -15.31 -8.58 5.07
CA LEU A 3 -14.49 -8.16 6.22
C LEU A 3 -14.06 -9.34 7.07
N TYR A 4 -14.94 -10.36 7.23
CA TYR A 4 -14.62 -11.60 7.94
C TYR A 4 -13.45 -12.35 7.29
N GLN A 5 -13.47 -12.49 5.95
CA GLN A 5 -12.38 -13.16 5.23
C GLN A 5 -11.06 -12.39 5.34
N TRP A 6 -11.10 -11.05 5.32
CA TRP A 6 -9.92 -10.22 5.56
C TRP A 6 -9.39 -10.37 6.99
N PHE A 7 -10.28 -10.47 7.97
CA PHE A 7 -9.88 -10.71 9.37
C PHE A 7 -9.22 -12.08 9.55
N VAL A 8 -9.80 -13.15 8.99
CA VAL A 8 -9.20 -14.50 9.03
C VAL A 8 -7.85 -14.51 8.31
N PHE A 9 -7.75 -13.87 7.16
CA PHE A 9 -6.47 -13.72 6.43
C PHE A 9 -5.44 -12.97 7.27
N PHE A 10 -5.83 -11.91 7.94
CA PHE A 10 -4.96 -11.17 8.86
C PHE A 10 -4.43 -12.08 9.97
N LEU A 11 -5.28 -12.85 10.63
CA LEU A 11 -4.86 -13.79 11.66
C LEU A 11 -3.91 -14.88 11.12
N PHE A 12 -4.16 -15.37 9.92
CA PHE A 12 -3.27 -16.29 9.25
C PHE A 12 -1.88 -15.68 9.03
N ILE A 13 -1.79 -14.46 8.54
CA ILE A 13 -0.52 -13.74 8.38
C ILE A 13 0.18 -13.52 9.72
N GLN A 14 -0.56 -13.26 10.81
CA GLN A 14 0.03 -13.14 12.14
C GLN A 14 0.65 -14.48 12.61
N LEU A 15 -0.01 -15.60 12.36
CA LEU A 15 0.54 -16.93 12.65
C LEU A 15 1.81 -17.20 11.85
N VAL A 16 1.79 -16.91 10.55
CA VAL A 16 2.97 -17.02 9.67
C VAL A 16 4.11 -16.15 10.22
N HIS A 17 3.83 -14.89 10.56
CA HIS A 17 4.83 -13.99 11.14
C HIS A 17 5.42 -14.56 12.44
N PHE A 18 4.59 -15.00 13.38
CA PHE A 18 5.04 -15.57 14.63
C PHE A 18 5.98 -16.77 14.41
N LEU A 19 5.55 -17.74 13.63
CA LEU A 19 6.33 -18.94 13.35
C LEU A 19 7.68 -18.60 12.68
N GLY A 20 7.70 -17.58 11.81
CA GLY A 20 8.91 -17.18 11.10
C GLY A 20 9.89 -16.33 11.91
N THR A 21 9.48 -15.72 13.03
CA THR A 21 10.27 -14.65 13.65
C THR A 21 10.49 -14.78 15.15
N TRP A 22 9.78 -15.64 15.89
CA TRP A 22 9.82 -15.68 17.34
C TRP A 22 11.22 -15.85 17.96
N LYS A 23 12.12 -16.64 17.33
CA LYS A 23 13.51 -16.77 17.79
C LYS A 23 14.32 -15.51 17.55
N LEU A 24 14.01 -14.75 16.47
CA LEU A 24 14.64 -13.45 16.21
C LEU A 24 14.31 -12.45 17.32
N TYR A 25 13.06 -12.45 17.83
CA TYR A 25 12.68 -11.60 18.96
C TYR A 25 13.47 -12.00 20.22
N VAL A 26 13.57 -13.29 20.51
CA VAL A 26 14.35 -13.77 21.66
C VAL A 26 15.83 -13.40 21.51
N ALA A 27 16.42 -13.56 20.33
CA ALA A 27 17.80 -13.20 20.04
C ALA A 27 18.06 -11.68 20.15
N ALA A 28 17.01 -10.86 19.97
CA ALA A 28 17.06 -9.41 20.19
C ALA A 28 16.74 -9.00 21.64
N GLY A 29 16.71 -9.95 22.59
CA GLY A 29 16.41 -9.69 24.01
C GLY A 29 14.94 -9.42 24.31
N ARG A 30 14.03 -9.81 23.39
CA ARG A 30 12.58 -9.66 23.56
C ARG A 30 11.94 -11.00 23.96
N LYS A 31 10.70 -10.96 24.43
CA LYS A 31 9.97 -12.18 24.79
C LYS A 31 9.33 -12.81 23.55
N SER A 32 9.30 -14.13 23.47
CA SER A 32 8.75 -14.87 22.34
C SER A 32 7.27 -14.55 22.06
N TRP A 33 6.45 -14.35 23.10
CA TRP A 33 5.03 -14.01 22.95
C TRP A 33 4.78 -12.65 22.28
N GLU A 34 5.75 -11.73 22.33
CA GLU A 34 5.66 -10.42 21.66
C GLU A 34 5.58 -10.58 20.15
N ALA A 35 6.15 -11.64 19.59
CA ALA A 35 6.02 -11.98 18.18
C ALA A 35 4.62 -12.51 17.80
N ALA A 36 3.86 -13.02 18.77
CA ALA A 36 2.53 -13.58 18.55
C ALA A 36 1.40 -12.55 18.66
N MET A 37 1.61 -11.44 19.39
CA MET A 37 0.57 -10.43 19.61
C MET A 37 0.33 -9.58 18.36
N PRO A 38 -0.85 -9.64 17.75
CA PRO A 38 -1.16 -8.88 16.54
C PRO A 38 -0.92 -7.38 16.72
N VAL A 39 -0.41 -6.72 15.70
CA VAL A 39 -0.04 -5.30 15.67
C VAL A 39 1.15 -4.99 16.60
N TYR A 40 1.11 -5.42 17.85
CA TYR A 40 2.20 -5.21 18.81
C TYR A 40 3.52 -5.86 18.35
N ASN A 41 3.43 -7.04 17.74
CA ASN A 41 4.59 -7.69 17.13
C ASN A 41 5.32 -6.77 16.13
N VAL A 42 4.59 -6.11 15.25
CA VAL A 42 5.21 -5.20 14.27
C VAL A 42 5.84 -3.99 14.95
N ILE A 43 5.19 -3.42 15.97
CA ILE A 43 5.76 -2.31 16.75
C ILE A 43 7.10 -2.71 17.39
N ILE A 44 7.16 -3.92 17.95
CA ILE A 44 8.39 -4.47 18.54
C ILE A 44 9.41 -4.77 17.44
N LEU A 45 8.98 -5.30 16.28
CA LEU A 45 9.86 -5.54 15.14
C LEU A 45 10.51 -4.24 14.67
N MET A 46 9.76 -3.12 14.58
CA MET A 46 10.32 -1.81 14.24
C MET A 46 11.45 -1.42 15.20
N LYS A 47 11.27 -1.66 16.50
CA LYS A 47 12.32 -1.40 17.50
C LYS A 47 13.53 -2.31 17.29
N ILE A 48 13.33 -3.60 17.01
CA ILE A 48 14.40 -4.57 16.73
C ILE A 48 15.23 -4.15 15.51
N ILE A 49 14.57 -3.69 14.44
CA ILE A 49 15.25 -3.26 13.22
C ILE A 49 15.78 -1.80 13.27
N GLY A 50 15.58 -1.08 14.39
CA GLY A 50 16.02 0.29 14.57
C GLY A 50 15.23 1.32 13.75
N ARG A 51 13.96 1.04 13.42
CA ARG A 51 13.09 1.93 12.66
C ARG A 51 11.99 2.54 13.55
N PRO A 52 11.46 3.72 13.18
CA PRO A 52 10.41 4.36 13.95
C PRO A 52 9.15 3.49 14.04
N SER A 53 8.54 3.41 15.22
CA SER A 53 7.34 2.58 15.43
C SER A 53 6.14 2.98 14.59
N TRP A 54 6.04 4.25 14.15
CA TRP A 54 4.96 4.73 13.28
C TRP A 54 4.96 4.06 11.88
N TRP A 55 6.07 3.45 11.45
CA TRP A 55 6.11 2.65 10.22
C TRP A 55 5.09 1.50 10.23
N THR A 56 4.69 1.06 11.42
CA THR A 56 3.62 0.08 11.58
C THR A 56 2.33 0.51 10.86
N ILE A 57 2.00 1.80 10.85
CA ILE A 57 0.79 2.33 10.18
C ILE A 57 0.88 2.09 8.67
N LEU A 58 2.06 2.24 8.07
CA LEU A 58 2.26 2.07 6.62
C LEU A 58 1.95 0.65 6.14
N LEU A 59 2.06 -0.35 7.01
CA LEU A 59 1.72 -1.73 6.66
C LEU A 59 0.21 -1.99 6.52
N PHE A 60 -0.61 -1.12 7.09
CA PHE A 60 -2.07 -1.21 6.98
C PHE A 60 -2.64 -0.36 5.83
N ILE A 61 -1.79 0.41 5.17
CA ILE A 61 -2.21 1.24 4.03
C ILE A 61 -2.07 0.43 2.74
N PRO A 62 -3.17 0.18 2.01
CA PRO A 62 -3.15 -0.54 0.74
C PRO A 62 -2.15 0.08 -0.25
N VAL A 63 -1.54 -0.74 -1.09
CA VAL A 63 -0.48 -0.38 -2.04
C VAL A 63 0.85 -0.04 -1.36
N ILE A 64 0.85 0.79 -0.30
CA ILE A 64 2.06 1.12 0.47
C ILE A 64 2.64 -0.12 1.15
N ASN A 65 1.78 -0.98 1.69
CA ASN A 65 2.19 -2.24 2.34
C ASN A 65 3.02 -3.13 1.41
N LEU A 66 2.74 -3.15 0.10
CA LEU A 66 3.49 -3.95 -0.87
C LEU A 66 4.95 -3.49 -1.01
N ILE A 67 5.22 -2.21 -0.76
CA ILE A 67 6.59 -1.66 -0.72
C ILE A 67 7.21 -1.91 0.66
N MET A 68 6.43 -1.73 1.71
CA MET A 68 6.92 -1.80 3.08
C MET A 68 7.32 -3.22 3.51
N PHE A 69 6.58 -4.25 3.09
CA PHE A 69 6.94 -5.64 3.43
C PHE A 69 8.34 -6.03 2.96
N PRO A 70 8.73 -5.88 1.68
CA PRO A 70 10.11 -6.11 1.23
C PRO A 70 11.15 -5.32 2.01
N ILE A 71 10.89 -4.05 2.30
CA ILE A 71 11.79 -3.22 3.09
C ILE A 71 12.01 -3.83 4.48
N ILE A 72 10.93 -4.21 5.17
CA ILE A 72 11.00 -4.77 6.52
C ILE A 72 11.69 -6.14 6.52
N TRP A 73 11.47 -7.00 5.53
CA TRP A 73 12.17 -8.28 5.41
C TRP A 73 13.67 -8.08 5.27
N VAL A 74 14.09 -7.19 4.38
CA VAL A 74 15.51 -6.86 4.18
C VAL A 74 16.13 -6.24 5.43
N GLU A 75 15.45 -5.31 6.08
CA GLU A 75 15.90 -4.67 7.30
C GLU A 75 16.01 -5.68 8.46
N THR A 76 15.08 -6.63 8.55
CA THR A 76 15.12 -7.73 9.52
C THR A 76 16.36 -8.60 9.28
N LEU A 77 16.58 -9.07 8.06
CA LEU A 77 17.75 -9.87 7.71
C LEU A 77 19.06 -9.15 8.05
N ARG A 78 19.16 -7.86 7.69
CA ARG A 78 20.32 -7.01 7.98
C ARG A 78 20.57 -6.83 9.47
N SER A 79 19.53 -6.79 10.31
CA SER A 79 19.64 -6.68 11.76
C SER A 79 20.21 -7.94 12.40
N PHE A 80 20.14 -9.08 11.70
CA PHE A 80 20.73 -10.35 12.12
C PHE A 80 21.95 -10.77 11.28
N GLY A 81 22.68 -9.78 10.74
CA GLY A 81 23.96 -10.00 10.08
C GLY A 81 23.88 -10.49 8.63
N LYS A 82 22.70 -10.72 8.08
CA LYS A 82 22.48 -11.13 6.69
C LYS A 82 22.45 -9.89 5.78
N ARG A 83 23.60 -9.53 5.23
CA ARG A 83 23.81 -8.26 4.51
C ARG A 83 24.26 -8.42 3.07
N SER A 84 24.39 -9.65 2.58
CA SER A 84 24.83 -9.89 1.21
C SER A 84 23.73 -9.51 0.21
N THR A 85 24.13 -9.31 -1.05
CA THR A 85 23.18 -9.10 -2.15
C THR A 85 22.27 -10.31 -2.32
N LEU A 86 22.82 -11.52 -2.11
CA LEU A 86 22.06 -12.76 -2.16
C LEU A 86 21.01 -12.83 -1.04
N ASP A 87 21.36 -12.46 0.21
CA ASP A 87 20.39 -12.41 1.31
C ASP A 87 19.23 -11.42 1.00
N THR A 88 19.59 -10.27 0.43
CA THR A 88 18.59 -9.28 0.01
C THR A 88 17.68 -9.83 -1.08
N PHE A 89 18.25 -10.45 -2.11
CA PHE A 89 17.50 -11.08 -3.21
C PHE A 89 16.59 -12.19 -2.69
N LEU A 90 17.12 -13.12 -1.89
CA LEU A 90 16.34 -14.21 -1.31
C LEU A 90 15.22 -13.69 -0.40
N GLY A 91 15.49 -12.67 0.43
CA GLY A 91 14.47 -12.05 1.28
C GLY A 91 13.28 -11.50 0.50
N ILE A 92 13.52 -10.90 -0.65
CA ILE A 92 12.47 -10.34 -1.52
C ILE A 92 11.83 -11.43 -2.37
N ALA A 93 12.61 -12.25 -3.08
CA ALA A 93 12.13 -13.26 -4.03
C ALA A 93 11.29 -14.36 -3.37
N THR A 94 11.56 -14.67 -2.11
CA THR A 94 10.78 -15.65 -1.34
C THR A 94 9.63 -15.00 -0.54
N PHE A 95 9.30 -13.73 -0.76
CA PHE A 95 8.28 -13.02 0.01
C PHE A 95 8.48 -13.11 1.53
N GLY A 96 9.75 -13.00 1.98
CA GLY A 96 10.11 -13.05 3.39
C GLY A 96 10.27 -14.46 3.96
N LEU A 97 9.95 -15.53 3.24
CA LEU A 97 10.10 -16.90 3.74
C LEU A 97 11.56 -17.29 4.01
N TYR A 98 12.53 -16.62 3.39
CA TYR A 98 13.94 -16.80 3.72
C TYR A 98 14.24 -16.47 5.21
N ILE A 99 13.43 -15.63 5.85
CA ILE A 99 13.52 -15.34 7.30
C ILE A 99 13.30 -16.61 8.12
N TYR A 100 12.41 -17.54 7.70
CA TYR A 100 12.23 -18.84 8.35
C TYR A 100 13.53 -19.65 8.35
N TYR A 101 14.16 -19.74 7.19
CA TYR A 101 15.45 -20.44 7.09
C TYR A 101 16.47 -19.84 8.07
N VAL A 102 16.61 -18.52 8.11
CA VAL A 102 17.50 -17.83 9.04
C VAL A 102 17.11 -18.08 10.49
N ASN A 103 15.81 -18.00 10.82
CA ASN A 103 15.28 -18.18 12.16
C ASN A 103 15.52 -19.58 12.75
N TYR A 104 15.54 -20.62 11.91
CA TYR A 104 15.64 -22.00 12.38
C TYR A 104 17.01 -22.65 12.18
N THR A 105 17.79 -22.24 11.19
CA THR A 105 19.04 -22.91 10.82
C THR A 105 20.31 -22.14 11.14
N GLN A 106 20.20 -20.83 11.41
CA GLN A 106 21.37 -19.97 11.60
C GLN A 106 21.58 -19.58 13.08
N LYS A 107 22.83 -19.33 13.45
CA LYS A 107 23.12 -18.63 14.73
C LYS A 107 22.60 -17.20 14.63
N LEU A 108 21.68 -16.85 15.51
CA LEU A 108 21.05 -15.55 15.54
C LEU A 108 21.85 -14.61 16.44
N THR A 109 22.45 -13.57 15.87
CA THR A 109 23.13 -12.51 16.59
C THR A 109 22.47 -11.20 16.19
N HIS A 110 21.80 -10.55 17.12
CA HIS A 110 21.20 -9.23 16.88
C HIS A 110 22.26 -8.14 16.92
N ILE A 111 22.25 -7.24 15.93
CA ILE A 111 23.14 -6.09 15.81
C ILE A 111 22.33 -4.83 16.07
N SER A 112 22.33 -4.37 17.34
CA SER A 112 21.54 -3.19 17.78
C SER A 112 22.03 -1.89 17.12
N ASP A 113 23.35 -1.70 17.03
CA ASP A 113 23.97 -0.45 16.59
C ASP A 113 24.37 -0.47 15.11
N ARG A 114 23.57 -1.12 14.28
CA ARG A 114 23.86 -1.12 12.85
C ARG A 114 23.57 0.23 12.21
N SER A 115 24.44 0.65 11.30
CA SER A 115 24.14 1.80 10.45
C SER A 115 22.90 1.56 9.58
N LEU A 116 21.97 2.50 9.62
CA LEU A 116 20.78 2.51 8.78
C LEU A 116 21.01 3.17 7.42
N LYS A 117 22.18 3.80 7.24
CA LYS A 117 22.59 4.40 5.96
C LYS A 117 22.99 3.31 4.97
N ALA A 118 22.67 3.52 3.71
CA ALA A 118 23.16 2.65 2.65
C ALA A 118 24.69 2.75 2.56
N LYS A 119 25.33 1.64 2.21
CA LYS A 119 26.78 1.60 2.07
C LYS A 119 27.26 1.97 0.65
N THR A 120 26.35 2.01 -0.30
CA THR A 120 26.64 2.24 -1.72
C THR A 120 25.75 3.35 -2.26
N THR A 121 26.25 4.09 -3.25
CA THR A 121 25.49 5.13 -3.95
C THR A 121 24.20 4.56 -4.55
N THR A 122 24.27 3.37 -5.15
CA THR A 122 23.07 2.67 -5.65
C THR A 122 22.04 2.42 -4.55
N GLY A 123 22.48 2.01 -3.36
CA GLY A 123 21.59 1.81 -2.21
C GLY A 123 20.92 3.11 -1.76
N ASP A 124 21.65 4.22 -1.75
CA ASP A 124 21.09 5.54 -1.43
C ASP A 124 20.06 5.99 -2.46
N THR A 125 20.35 5.80 -3.75
CA THR A 125 19.41 6.11 -4.84
C THR A 125 18.11 5.28 -4.69
N VAL A 126 18.22 3.97 -4.42
CA VAL A 126 17.08 3.10 -4.21
C VAL A 126 16.25 3.54 -2.99
N ASN A 127 16.91 3.87 -1.87
CA ASN A 127 16.21 4.36 -0.68
C ASN A 127 15.46 5.68 -0.94
N SER A 128 16.10 6.61 -1.64
CA SER A 128 15.48 7.90 -2.00
C SER A 128 14.30 7.72 -2.94
N LEU A 129 14.42 6.82 -3.92
CA LEU A 129 13.34 6.50 -4.86
C LEU A 129 12.16 5.84 -4.14
N LEU A 130 12.41 4.85 -3.27
CA LEU A 130 11.35 4.20 -2.48
C LEU A 130 10.64 5.21 -1.57
N PHE A 131 11.39 6.09 -0.91
CA PHE A 131 10.81 7.16 -0.11
C PHE A 131 9.92 8.09 -0.94
N ALA A 132 10.41 8.54 -2.10
CA ALA A 132 9.65 9.41 -3.00
C ALA A 132 8.35 8.73 -3.48
N ILE A 133 8.41 7.45 -3.86
CA ILE A 133 7.22 6.67 -4.29
C ILE A 133 6.21 6.55 -3.15
N ILE A 134 6.65 6.23 -1.93
CA ILE A 134 5.76 6.11 -0.77
C ILE A 134 5.07 7.45 -0.49
N VAL A 135 5.82 8.56 -0.41
CA VAL A 135 5.28 9.89 -0.14
C VAL A 135 4.33 10.32 -1.26
N ALA A 136 4.74 10.18 -2.52
CA ALA A 136 3.88 10.52 -3.65
C ALA A 136 2.58 9.70 -3.65
N THR A 137 2.64 8.39 -3.39
CA THR A 137 1.44 7.55 -3.31
C THR A 137 0.52 7.98 -2.17
N LEU A 138 1.06 8.30 -1.00
CA LEU A 138 0.27 8.80 0.13
C LEU A 138 -0.42 10.11 -0.21
N VAL A 139 0.33 11.09 -0.74
CA VAL A 139 -0.22 12.39 -1.11
C VAL A 139 -1.30 12.26 -2.18
N HIS A 140 -0.99 11.55 -3.26
CA HIS A 140 -1.95 11.34 -4.36
C HIS A 140 -3.22 10.59 -3.94
N THR A 141 -3.08 9.62 -3.06
CA THR A 141 -4.22 8.78 -2.67
C THR A 141 -5.10 9.44 -1.63
N TYR A 142 -4.51 10.15 -0.65
CA TYR A 142 -5.24 10.58 0.55
C TYR A 142 -5.32 12.09 0.75
N VAL A 143 -4.47 12.87 0.09
CA VAL A 143 -4.40 14.32 0.32
C VAL A 143 -4.92 15.10 -0.87
N VAL A 144 -4.22 15.05 -1.98
CA VAL A 144 -4.51 15.86 -3.15
C VAL A 144 -4.06 15.14 -4.43
N GLN A 145 -4.88 15.23 -5.47
CA GLN A 145 -4.58 14.63 -6.76
C GLN A 145 -4.79 15.65 -7.88
N PRO A 146 -3.83 15.81 -8.81
CA PRO A 146 -4.02 16.60 -10.00
C PRO A 146 -4.95 15.89 -10.99
N TYR A 147 -5.83 16.65 -11.61
CA TYR A 147 -6.71 16.21 -12.70
C TYR A 147 -6.65 17.23 -13.83
N THR A 148 -6.91 16.74 -15.03
CA THR A 148 -7.12 17.59 -16.22
C THR A 148 -8.60 17.62 -16.55
N ILE A 149 -9.16 18.77 -16.88
CA ILE A 149 -10.56 18.90 -17.27
C ILE A 149 -10.77 18.25 -18.65
N PRO A 150 -11.56 17.17 -18.75
CA PRO A 150 -11.72 16.44 -20.01
C PRO A 150 -12.90 16.93 -20.84
N THR A 151 -13.86 17.67 -20.26
CA THR A 151 -15.14 18.00 -20.89
C THR A 151 -15.50 19.47 -20.67
N PRO A 152 -16.29 20.09 -21.58
CA PRO A 152 -16.66 21.51 -21.50
C PRO A 152 -17.83 21.78 -20.54
N SER A 153 -18.21 20.87 -19.68
CA SER A 153 -19.36 21.03 -18.77
C SER A 153 -19.27 22.24 -17.82
N LEU A 154 -18.04 22.72 -17.55
CA LEU A 154 -17.76 23.88 -16.74
C LEU A 154 -17.06 25.00 -17.52
N GLU A 155 -17.26 25.09 -18.84
CA GLU A 155 -16.49 25.92 -19.78
C GLU A 155 -16.43 27.42 -19.41
N LYS A 156 -17.41 27.94 -18.67
CA LYS A 156 -17.39 29.33 -18.19
C LYS A 156 -16.51 29.55 -16.96
N SER A 157 -16.16 28.49 -16.26
CA SER A 157 -15.35 28.54 -15.03
C SER A 157 -14.01 27.82 -15.19
N LEU A 158 -14.01 26.70 -15.90
CA LEU A 158 -12.84 25.85 -16.15
C LEU A 158 -12.85 25.42 -17.61
N LEU A 159 -11.73 25.58 -18.30
CA LEU A 159 -11.60 25.23 -19.71
C LEU A 159 -11.14 23.77 -19.86
N VAL A 160 -11.48 23.17 -21.01
CA VAL A 160 -10.96 21.86 -21.37
C VAL A 160 -9.44 21.95 -21.49
N GLY A 161 -8.73 21.04 -20.76
CA GLY A 161 -7.27 21.03 -20.68
C GLY A 161 -6.70 21.73 -19.47
N ASP A 162 -7.49 22.47 -18.71
CA ASP A 162 -7.03 23.05 -17.44
C ASP A 162 -6.63 21.97 -16.43
N PHE A 163 -5.58 22.25 -15.67
CA PHE A 163 -5.13 21.40 -14.57
C PHE A 163 -5.67 21.95 -13.24
N LEU A 164 -6.20 21.05 -12.41
CA LEU A 164 -6.66 21.41 -11.10
C LEU A 164 -6.20 20.39 -10.06
N PHE A 165 -6.07 20.83 -8.83
CA PHE A 165 -5.80 19.97 -7.68
C PHE A 165 -7.10 19.68 -6.94
N VAL A 166 -7.46 18.41 -6.85
CA VAL A 166 -8.64 17.96 -6.11
C VAL A 166 -8.23 17.55 -4.71
N SER A 167 -8.73 18.26 -3.70
CA SER A 167 -8.57 17.90 -2.30
C SER A 167 -9.40 16.66 -1.98
N LYS A 168 -8.80 15.69 -1.33
CA LYS A 168 -9.49 14.48 -0.86
C LYS A 168 -9.83 14.53 0.62
N ILE A 169 -9.24 15.46 1.35
CA ILE A 169 -9.43 15.61 2.80
C ILE A 169 -10.80 16.20 3.11
N ASN A 170 -11.24 17.18 2.35
CA ASN A 170 -12.49 17.91 2.61
C ASN A 170 -13.66 16.96 2.82
N TYR A 171 -13.91 16.07 1.88
CA TYR A 171 -15.03 15.12 1.94
C TYR A 171 -14.61 13.69 2.34
N GLY A 172 -13.41 13.53 2.88
CA GLY A 172 -12.84 12.25 3.30
C GLY A 172 -12.29 11.41 2.14
N ALA A 173 -11.03 11.04 2.21
CA ALA A 173 -10.39 10.23 1.19
C ALA A 173 -11.00 8.82 1.12
N ARG A 174 -11.22 8.34 -0.09
CA ARG A 174 -11.62 6.94 -0.33
C ARG A 174 -10.40 6.03 -0.22
N ILE A 175 -10.50 4.98 0.60
CA ILE A 175 -9.48 3.94 0.66
C ILE A 175 -9.54 3.13 -0.64
N PRO A 176 -8.40 2.87 -1.30
CA PRO A 176 -8.37 2.06 -2.51
C PRO A 176 -9.00 0.67 -2.27
N MET A 177 -9.96 0.28 -3.10
CA MET A 177 -10.56 -1.05 -3.01
C MET A 177 -9.61 -2.14 -3.54
N THR A 178 -8.67 -1.77 -4.38
CA THR A 178 -7.66 -2.67 -4.94
C THR A 178 -6.57 -2.94 -3.92
N ALA A 179 -6.48 -4.18 -3.43
CA ALA A 179 -5.48 -4.56 -2.44
C ALA A 179 -4.06 -4.65 -3.02
N VAL A 180 -3.96 -5.03 -4.29
CA VAL A 180 -2.67 -5.22 -4.99
C VAL A 180 -2.67 -4.38 -6.26
N ALA A 181 -1.85 -3.32 -6.28
CA ALA A 181 -1.66 -2.44 -7.43
C ALA A 181 -0.24 -1.90 -7.45
N LEU A 182 0.24 -1.56 -8.63
CA LEU A 182 1.50 -0.84 -8.78
C LEU A 182 1.31 0.62 -8.30
N PRO A 183 2.19 1.12 -7.43
CA PRO A 183 2.11 2.49 -6.96
C PRO A 183 2.32 3.48 -8.11
N MET A 184 1.56 4.57 -8.13
CA MET A 184 1.64 5.65 -9.13
C MET A 184 1.36 5.24 -10.59
N VAL A 185 0.90 4.02 -10.84
CA VAL A 185 0.51 3.55 -12.18
C VAL A 185 -1.00 3.41 -12.22
N HIS A 186 -1.65 4.18 -13.10
CA HIS A 186 -3.10 4.14 -13.28
C HIS A 186 -3.45 3.17 -14.40
N ASP A 187 -4.44 2.31 -14.14
CA ASP A 187 -5.11 1.39 -15.06
C ASP A 187 -4.17 0.38 -15.75
N SER A 188 -3.28 0.83 -16.62
CA SER A 188 -2.41 -0.04 -17.40
C SER A 188 -0.94 0.32 -17.31
N ILE A 189 -0.08 -0.68 -17.40
CA ILE A 189 1.37 -0.52 -17.43
C ILE A 189 1.79 0.04 -18.78
N PRO A 190 2.51 1.18 -18.86
CA PRO A 190 2.79 1.88 -20.13
C PRO A 190 3.46 1.03 -21.20
N LEU A 191 4.34 0.09 -20.82
CA LEU A 191 5.10 -0.74 -21.76
C LEU A 191 4.33 -1.98 -22.23
N THR A 192 3.61 -2.65 -21.33
CA THR A 192 2.97 -3.95 -21.60
C THR A 192 1.48 -3.83 -21.90
N LYS A 193 0.87 -2.66 -21.65
CA LYS A 193 -0.59 -2.41 -21.73
C LYS A 193 -1.42 -3.40 -20.89
N SER A 194 -0.78 -4.14 -20.01
CA SER A 194 -1.46 -5.03 -19.04
C SER A 194 -1.99 -4.23 -17.86
N LYS A 195 -3.00 -4.74 -17.16
CA LYS A 195 -3.56 -4.10 -15.97
C LYS A 195 -2.45 -3.90 -14.92
N SER A 196 -2.40 -2.70 -14.32
CA SER A 196 -1.47 -2.35 -13.25
C SER A 196 -1.89 -2.87 -11.88
N TYR A 197 -3.02 -3.57 -11.79
CA TYR A 197 -3.62 -4.05 -10.55
C TYR A 197 -4.24 -5.43 -10.72
N LEU A 198 -4.42 -6.13 -9.59
CA LEU A 198 -5.21 -7.35 -9.55
C LEU A 198 -6.66 -7.02 -9.23
N SER A 199 -7.59 -7.55 -10.02
CA SER A 199 -9.04 -7.38 -9.78
C SER A 199 -9.54 -8.14 -8.55
N TRP A 200 -8.76 -9.07 -8.03
CA TRP A 200 -9.02 -9.81 -6.81
C TRP A 200 -7.70 -10.05 -6.05
N PRO A 201 -7.65 -9.98 -4.70
CA PRO A 201 -8.74 -9.66 -3.78
C PRO A 201 -9.04 -8.15 -3.72
N GLN A 202 -10.31 -7.82 -3.42
CA GLN A 202 -10.72 -6.42 -3.20
C GLN A 202 -11.01 -6.16 -1.73
N ILE A 203 -10.69 -4.95 -1.28
CA ILE A 203 -11.03 -4.41 0.03
C ILE A 203 -12.46 -3.84 -0.06
N PRO A 204 -13.32 -4.02 0.95
CA PRO A 204 -14.62 -3.37 1.00
C PRO A 204 -14.51 -1.85 0.86
N TYR A 205 -15.56 -1.22 0.35
CA TYR A 205 -15.60 0.25 0.27
C TYR A 205 -15.50 0.86 1.66
N LEU A 206 -14.46 1.66 1.86
CA LEU A 206 -14.21 2.42 3.09
C LEU A 206 -13.84 3.85 2.72
N ARG A 207 -14.36 4.80 3.48
CA ARG A 207 -14.05 6.22 3.36
C ARG A 207 -13.56 6.76 4.69
N MET A 208 -12.53 7.58 4.67
CA MET A 208 -12.04 8.27 5.85
C MET A 208 -13.04 9.34 6.30
N PRO A 209 -13.02 9.74 7.58
CA PRO A 209 -13.84 10.84 8.04
C PRO A 209 -13.60 12.09 7.20
N ALA A 210 -14.67 12.80 6.88
CA ALA A 210 -14.62 14.07 6.17
C ALA A 210 -14.24 15.22 7.13
N ALA A 211 -13.50 16.20 6.64
CA ALA A 211 -13.22 17.42 7.39
C ALA A 211 -14.43 18.39 7.38
N GLU A 212 -15.25 18.31 6.32
CA GLU A 212 -16.44 19.17 6.14
C GLU A 212 -17.58 18.43 5.44
N GLY A 213 -18.80 18.92 5.55
CA GLY A 213 -19.97 18.44 4.82
C GLY A 213 -20.11 19.09 3.45
N ILE A 214 -20.82 18.42 2.53
CA ILE A 214 -21.14 18.97 1.20
C ILE A 214 -22.25 20.04 1.35
N ASN A 215 -21.97 21.24 0.85
CA ASN A 215 -22.92 22.36 0.85
C ASN A 215 -23.47 22.62 -0.56
N ARG A 216 -24.54 23.42 -0.63
CA ARG A 216 -25.07 23.90 -1.93
C ARG A 216 -23.99 24.76 -2.63
N SER A 217 -23.89 24.57 -3.94
CA SER A 217 -22.93 25.28 -4.82
C SER A 217 -21.47 24.89 -4.64
N ASP A 218 -21.15 23.87 -3.86
CA ASP A 218 -19.78 23.34 -3.82
C ASP A 218 -19.40 22.73 -5.17
N ILE A 219 -18.21 23.04 -5.65
CA ILE A 219 -17.64 22.39 -6.82
C ILE A 219 -16.97 21.09 -6.35
N VAL A 220 -17.56 19.96 -6.72
CA VAL A 220 -17.11 18.64 -6.26
C VAL A 220 -16.71 17.77 -7.43
N VAL A 221 -15.70 16.94 -7.21
CA VAL A 221 -15.37 15.81 -8.11
C VAL A 221 -15.91 14.54 -7.48
N PHE A 222 -16.73 13.81 -8.20
CA PHE A 222 -17.32 12.56 -7.74
C PHE A 222 -17.11 11.44 -8.76
N ASN A 223 -17.06 10.21 -8.27
CA ASN A 223 -17.11 9.05 -9.14
C ASN A 223 -18.55 8.87 -9.60
N TRP A 224 -18.74 8.73 -10.91
CA TRP A 224 -20.04 8.38 -11.44
C TRP A 224 -20.53 7.09 -10.78
N PRO A 225 -21.74 7.05 -10.19
CA PRO A 225 -22.29 5.83 -9.63
C PRO A 225 -22.46 4.81 -10.75
N VAL A 226 -21.70 3.73 -10.66
CA VAL A 226 -21.85 2.60 -11.58
C VAL A 226 -22.88 1.69 -10.96
N ASP A 227 -24.15 1.85 -11.38
CA ASP A 227 -25.16 0.85 -11.15
C ASP A 227 -24.93 -0.36 -12.06
N THR A 228 -25.54 -1.48 -11.73
CA THR A 228 -25.51 -2.70 -12.55
C THR A 228 -26.07 -2.53 -13.97
N VAL A 229 -26.51 -1.32 -14.29
CA VAL A 229 -27.18 -0.97 -15.55
C VAL A 229 -26.67 0.35 -16.08
N HIS A 230 -26.04 0.34 -17.25
CA HIS A 230 -25.70 1.55 -17.99
C HIS A 230 -26.77 1.89 -19.03
N TYR A 231 -27.33 3.11 -18.94
CA TYR A 231 -28.09 3.68 -20.03
C TYR A 231 -27.13 4.36 -21.02
N PHE A 232 -26.92 3.76 -22.17
CA PHE A 232 -26.28 4.44 -23.29
C PHE A 232 -27.37 5.18 -24.08
N PHE A 233 -27.27 6.50 -24.10
CA PHE A 233 -28.04 7.28 -25.08
C PHE A 233 -27.45 7.03 -26.46
N GLU A 234 -28.14 6.24 -27.28
CA GLU A 234 -27.85 6.26 -28.70
C GLU A 234 -28.23 7.62 -29.30
N PRO A 235 -27.41 8.18 -30.23
CA PRO A 235 -27.63 9.52 -30.79
C PRO A 235 -28.95 9.72 -31.56
N LYS A 236 -29.85 8.75 -31.61
CA LYS A 236 -31.11 8.76 -32.39
C LYS A 236 -32.37 8.44 -31.59
N GLY A 237 -32.41 8.73 -30.29
CA GLY A 237 -33.64 8.71 -29.52
C GLY A 237 -34.32 7.34 -29.34
N LYS A 238 -33.60 6.24 -29.61
CA LYS A 238 -34.08 4.90 -29.20
C LYS A 238 -33.70 4.64 -27.76
N PRO A 239 -34.57 4.01 -26.94
CA PRO A 239 -34.19 3.62 -25.60
C PRO A 239 -32.96 2.71 -25.67
N GLY A 240 -31.86 3.14 -25.01
CA GLY A 240 -30.60 2.41 -25.01
C GLY A 240 -30.78 1.02 -24.42
N VAL A 241 -30.06 0.06 -24.96
CA VAL A 241 -30.05 -1.33 -24.44
C VAL A 241 -29.37 -1.33 -23.09
N ILE A 242 -30.07 -1.81 -22.08
CA ILE A 242 -29.54 -2.06 -20.75
C ILE A 242 -28.60 -3.25 -20.85
N LYS A 243 -27.27 -3.03 -20.65
CA LYS A 243 -26.32 -4.14 -20.54
C LYS A 243 -25.90 -4.28 -19.09
N PRO A 244 -25.95 -5.49 -18.53
CA PRO A 244 -25.34 -5.75 -17.24
C PRO A 244 -23.82 -5.45 -17.31
N VAL A 245 -23.27 -4.94 -16.22
CA VAL A 245 -21.83 -4.72 -16.08
C VAL A 245 -21.25 -6.03 -15.56
N ASP A 246 -20.41 -6.66 -16.38
CA ASP A 246 -19.62 -7.83 -16.01
C ASP A 246 -18.51 -7.46 -14.99
#